data_c88916257ff0f2142082e1695806f3d6
#
_entry.id   c88916257ff0f2142082e1695806f3d6
#
_cell.length_a   1.000
_cell.length_b   1.000
_cell.length_c   1.000
_cell.angle_alpha   90.00
_cell.angle_beta   90.00
_cell.angle_gamma   90.00
#
_symmetry.space_group_name_H-M   'P 1'
#
loop_
_entity.id
_entity.type
_entity.pdbx_description
1 polymer ?
#
loop_
_entity_poly.entity_id
_entity_poly.type
_entity_poly.pdbx_seq_one_letter_code
_entity_poly.pdbx_strand_id
1 'polypeptide(L)'
;IPHLLHYCPLACISDGVKTRLGTVRTPYEHFYAWRRVNDGDKLSTLPFAETETMIKGVYSPKRFLEIFRDYIYFQDSIYDKNEVEIVCRYPQFFASKLLKQSIINSVVTKSGKGGTYFGATGCGKTYTMAFLARQLALRCTDIPQIGSPTIILIVDRDELQKQGAKL
;
A
#
# COMPACT_ATOMS: atom_id res chain seq x y z
N ILE A 1 -13.53 -18.21 8.10
CA ILE A 1 -13.06 -18.23 6.70
C ILE A 1 -13.03 -19.68 6.26
N PRO A 2 -13.63 -20.06 5.11
CA PRO A 2 -13.52 -21.41 4.60
C PRO A 2 -12.06 -21.84 4.44
N HIS A 3 -11.75 -23.11 4.76
CA HIS A 3 -10.38 -23.62 4.70
C HIS A 3 -9.69 -23.38 3.34
N LEU A 4 -10.46 -23.39 2.25
CA LEU A 4 -9.95 -23.12 0.91
C LEU A 4 -9.34 -21.71 0.77
N LEU A 5 -9.89 -20.71 1.46
CA LEU A 5 -9.42 -19.31 1.37
C LEU A 5 -8.33 -18.98 2.38
N HIS A 6 -7.94 -19.91 3.23
CA HIS A 6 -6.95 -19.66 4.29
C HIS A 6 -5.57 -19.26 3.75
N TYR A 7 -5.22 -19.73 2.57
CA TYR A 7 -3.95 -19.45 1.90
C TYR A 7 -4.05 -18.38 0.82
N CYS A 8 -5.19 -17.68 0.72
CA CYS A 8 -5.39 -16.63 -0.27
C CYS A 8 -5.07 -15.26 0.34
N PRO A 9 -3.91 -14.65 0.06
CA PRO A 9 -3.53 -13.36 0.65
C PRO A 9 -4.32 -12.20 0.05
N LEU A 10 -4.88 -12.37 -1.15
CA LEU A 10 -5.66 -11.36 -1.84
C LEU A 10 -6.97 -11.95 -2.32
N ALA A 11 -8.01 -11.13 -2.28
CA ALA A 11 -9.32 -11.43 -2.82
C ALA A 11 -9.70 -10.40 -3.87
N CYS A 12 -10.27 -10.86 -4.98
CA CYS A 12 -10.77 -10.02 -6.04
C CYS A 12 -12.26 -10.29 -6.24
N ILE A 13 -13.06 -9.23 -6.28
CA ILE A 13 -14.49 -9.29 -6.58
C ILE A 13 -14.71 -8.58 -7.91
N SER A 14 -15.38 -9.25 -8.84
CA SER A 14 -15.65 -8.69 -10.17
C SER A 14 -17.00 -9.15 -10.70
N ASP A 15 -17.69 -8.24 -11.37
CA ASP A 15 -18.86 -8.52 -12.24
C ASP A 15 -18.50 -8.46 -13.73
N GLY A 16 -17.19 -8.40 -14.04
CA GLY A 16 -16.65 -8.22 -15.39
C GLY A 16 -16.44 -6.76 -15.74
N VAL A 17 -17.28 -5.84 -15.32
CA VAL A 17 -17.18 -4.40 -15.59
C VAL A 17 -16.43 -3.70 -14.46
N LYS A 18 -16.86 -3.95 -13.22
CA LYS A 18 -16.22 -3.41 -12.01
C LYS A 18 -15.40 -4.48 -11.33
N THR A 19 -14.18 -4.14 -10.98
CA THR A 19 -13.25 -5.07 -10.34
C THR A 19 -12.61 -4.41 -9.13
N ARG A 20 -12.66 -5.07 -7.99
CA ARG A 20 -12.16 -4.55 -6.71
C ARG A 20 -11.25 -5.54 -6.02
N LEU A 21 -10.23 -5.01 -5.37
CA LEU A 21 -9.23 -5.74 -4.60
C LEU A 21 -9.48 -5.57 -3.10
N GLY A 22 -9.27 -6.62 -2.37
CA GLY A 22 -9.23 -6.67 -0.92
C GLY A 22 -8.44 -7.89 -0.46
N THR A 23 -8.62 -8.27 0.78
CA THR A 23 -8.17 -9.55 1.33
C THR A 23 -9.37 -10.42 1.69
N VAL A 24 -9.15 -11.65 2.06
CA VAL A 24 -10.24 -12.54 2.52
C VAL A 24 -10.88 -12.08 3.84
N ARG A 25 -10.24 -11.16 4.56
CA ARG A 25 -10.73 -10.57 5.81
C ARG A 25 -11.21 -9.13 5.64
N THR A 26 -11.11 -8.57 4.42
CA THR A 26 -11.56 -7.20 4.13
C THR A 26 -13.08 -7.15 4.09
N PRO A 27 -13.75 -6.25 4.87
CA PRO A 27 -15.17 -5.96 4.70
C PRO A 27 -15.47 -5.46 3.29
N TYR A 28 -16.65 -5.78 2.76
CA TYR A 28 -17.02 -5.46 1.38
C TYR A 28 -16.87 -3.98 1.00
N GLU A 29 -17.22 -3.08 1.91
CA GLU A 29 -17.10 -1.63 1.74
C GLU A 29 -15.65 -1.14 1.59
N HIS A 30 -14.68 -1.95 1.98
CA HIS A 30 -13.25 -1.63 1.90
C HIS A 30 -12.53 -2.26 0.71
N PHE A 31 -13.26 -2.91 -0.19
CA PHE A 31 -12.71 -3.34 -1.46
C PHE A 31 -12.57 -2.15 -2.42
N TYR A 32 -11.39 -1.99 -3.05
CA TYR A 32 -11.07 -0.86 -3.91
C TYR A 32 -10.68 -1.26 -5.32
N ALA A 33 -11.09 -0.44 -6.30
CA ALA A 33 -10.65 -0.61 -7.68
C ALA A 33 -9.16 -0.29 -7.82
N TRP A 34 -8.45 -1.14 -8.53
CA TRP A 34 -7.07 -0.87 -8.97
C TRP A 34 -7.12 -0.24 -10.36
N ARG A 35 -6.87 1.05 -10.45
CA ARG A 35 -7.21 1.84 -11.64
C ARG A 35 -6.07 2.08 -12.62
N ARG A 36 -4.83 1.69 -12.30
CA ARG A 36 -3.66 1.94 -13.15
C ARG A 36 -2.69 0.78 -13.08
N VAL A 37 -2.11 0.44 -14.22
CA VAL A 37 -1.03 -0.55 -14.28
C VAL A 37 0.29 0.07 -13.88
N ASN A 38 0.58 1.28 -14.38
CA ASN A 38 1.77 2.06 -14.03
C ASN A 38 1.38 3.44 -13.50
N ASP A 39 2.33 4.08 -12.82
CA ASP A 39 2.15 5.47 -12.41
C ASP A 39 2.08 6.37 -13.66
N GLY A 40 1.13 7.31 -13.63
CA GLY A 40 0.90 8.21 -14.78
C GLY A 40 -0.01 7.65 -15.89
N ASP A 41 -0.36 6.35 -15.87
CA ASP A 41 -1.31 5.82 -16.85
C ASP A 41 -2.64 6.58 -16.80
N LYS A 42 -3.22 6.86 -17.96
CA LYS A 42 -4.56 7.41 -18.07
C LYS A 42 -5.59 6.38 -17.66
N LEU A 43 -6.67 6.83 -17.01
CA LEU A 43 -7.78 5.95 -16.69
C LEU A 43 -8.44 5.50 -17.99
N SER A 44 -8.61 4.20 -18.16
CA SER A 44 -9.34 3.65 -19.31
C SER A 44 -10.84 3.71 -19.03
N THR A 45 -11.61 4.06 -20.06
CA THR A 45 -13.07 4.04 -20.06
C THR A 45 -13.65 2.87 -20.86
N LEU A 46 -12.80 1.97 -21.36
CA LEU A 46 -13.21 0.83 -22.14
C LEU A 46 -13.96 -0.20 -21.26
N PRO A 47 -14.90 -0.95 -21.84
CA PRO A 47 -15.51 -2.10 -21.16
C PRO A 47 -14.41 -3.08 -20.69
N PHE A 48 -14.63 -3.68 -19.53
CA PHE A 48 -13.68 -4.64 -18.91
C PHE A 48 -12.29 -4.10 -18.56
N ALA A 49 -12.03 -2.79 -18.75
CA ALA A 49 -10.74 -2.18 -18.47
C ALA A 49 -10.31 -2.32 -16.98
N GLU A 50 -11.26 -2.31 -16.05
CA GLU A 50 -10.95 -2.51 -14.62
C GLU A 50 -10.39 -3.92 -14.37
N THR A 51 -10.97 -4.94 -15.00
CA THR A 51 -10.51 -6.32 -14.86
C THR A 51 -9.12 -6.51 -15.48
N GLU A 52 -8.91 -5.97 -16.69
CA GLU A 52 -7.60 -6.01 -17.34
C GLU A 52 -6.54 -5.28 -16.50
N THR A 53 -6.88 -4.10 -16.00
CA THR A 53 -5.99 -3.31 -15.14
C THR A 53 -5.67 -4.04 -13.84
N MET A 54 -6.63 -4.75 -13.24
CA MET A 54 -6.41 -5.57 -12.07
C MET A 54 -5.45 -6.72 -12.36
N ILE A 55 -5.66 -7.45 -13.44
CA ILE A 55 -4.78 -8.56 -13.83
C ILE A 55 -3.35 -8.07 -14.07
N LYS A 56 -3.18 -7.04 -14.88
CA LYS A 56 -1.85 -6.50 -15.21
C LYS A 56 -1.22 -5.73 -14.05
N GLY A 57 -2.03 -5.01 -13.28
CA GLY A 57 -1.60 -4.09 -12.23
C GLY A 57 -1.37 -4.74 -10.87
N VAL A 58 -1.98 -5.89 -10.59
CA VAL A 58 -1.86 -6.60 -9.32
C VAL A 58 -1.33 -8.01 -9.51
N TYR A 59 -1.95 -8.77 -10.41
CA TYR A 59 -1.69 -10.21 -10.55
C TYR A 59 -0.54 -10.54 -11.51
N SER A 60 0.16 -9.55 -12.10
CA SER A 60 1.45 -9.85 -12.74
C SER A 60 2.43 -10.40 -11.70
N PRO A 61 3.18 -11.49 -11.97
CA PRO A 61 3.93 -12.24 -10.95
C PRO A 61 4.83 -11.36 -10.08
N LYS A 62 5.58 -10.46 -10.71
CA LYS A 62 6.49 -9.55 -10.00
C LYS A 62 5.74 -8.61 -9.04
N ARG A 63 4.64 -8.02 -9.49
CA ARG A 63 3.86 -7.08 -8.69
C ARG A 63 3.07 -7.77 -7.60
N PHE A 64 2.51 -8.94 -7.90
CA PHE A 64 1.83 -9.77 -6.92
C PHE A 64 2.75 -10.09 -5.74
N LEU A 65 3.96 -10.57 -6.01
CA LEU A 65 4.95 -10.87 -4.98
C LEU A 65 5.38 -9.62 -4.19
N GLU A 66 5.52 -8.48 -4.87
CA GLU A 66 5.84 -7.20 -4.22
C GLU A 66 4.70 -6.78 -3.27
N ILE A 67 3.44 -6.84 -3.72
CA ILE A 67 2.29 -6.50 -2.89
C ILE A 67 2.17 -7.46 -1.71
N PHE A 68 2.24 -8.75 -1.96
CA PHE A 68 2.15 -9.78 -0.92
C PHE A 68 3.21 -9.58 0.17
N ARG A 69 4.45 -9.34 -0.22
CA ARG A 69 5.57 -9.22 0.70
C ARG A 69 5.58 -7.91 1.49
N ASP A 70 5.26 -6.78 0.83
CA ASP A 70 5.57 -5.45 1.35
C ASP A 70 4.35 -4.57 1.61
N TYR A 71 3.15 -4.96 1.13
CA TYR A 71 1.97 -4.10 1.13
C TYR A 71 0.72 -4.74 1.75
N ILE A 72 0.92 -5.76 2.56
CA ILE A 72 -0.12 -6.35 3.42
C ILE A 72 0.27 -6.13 4.87
N TYR A 73 -0.68 -5.64 5.67
CA TYR A 73 -0.56 -5.44 7.10
C TYR A 73 -1.66 -6.18 7.85
N PHE A 74 -1.32 -6.66 9.02
CA PHE A 74 -2.27 -7.13 10.01
C PHE A 74 -2.36 -6.07 11.10
N GLN A 75 -3.57 -5.65 11.42
CA GLN A 75 -3.85 -4.64 12.43
C GLN A 75 -4.95 -5.15 13.35
N ASP A 76 -4.79 -4.93 14.66
CA ASP A 76 -5.87 -5.18 15.61
C ASP A 76 -7.04 -4.24 15.31
N SER A 77 -8.23 -4.80 15.18
CA SER A 77 -9.43 -3.99 15.03
C SER A 77 -9.63 -3.07 16.24
N ILE A 78 -9.99 -1.82 15.97
CA ILE A 78 -10.31 -0.86 17.04
C ILE A 78 -11.67 -1.19 17.66
N TYR A 79 -12.54 -1.82 16.89
CA TYR A 79 -13.94 -2.07 17.23
C TYR A 79 -14.21 -3.50 17.70
N ASP A 80 -13.49 -4.46 17.15
CA ASP A 80 -13.62 -5.88 17.45
C ASP A 80 -12.25 -6.44 17.84
N LYS A 81 -12.23 -7.47 18.68
CA LYS A 81 -10.99 -8.21 19.02
C LYS A 81 -10.41 -9.03 17.85
N ASN A 82 -10.88 -8.76 16.64
CA ASN A 82 -10.46 -9.47 15.44
C ASN A 82 -9.35 -8.72 14.72
N GLU A 83 -8.37 -9.44 14.27
CA GLU A 83 -7.30 -8.94 13.42
C GLU A 83 -7.85 -8.57 12.04
N VAL A 84 -7.57 -7.36 11.57
CA VAL A 84 -7.95 -6.89 10.24
C VAL A 84 -6.73 -6.96 9.33
N GLU A 85 -6.91 -7.61 8.21
CA GLU A 85 -5.89 -7.69 7.17
C GLU A 85 -6.11 -6.57 6.14
N ILE A 86 -5.10 -5.76 5.94
CA ILE A 86 -5.15 -4.56 5.09
C ILE A 86 -4.19 -4.73 3.93
N VAL A 87 -4.69 -4.55 2.71
CA VAL A 87 -3.88 -4.44 1.50
C VAL A 87 -3.84 -3.00 1.00
N CYS A 88 -2.72 -2.57 0.44
CA CYS A 88 -2.59 -1.22 -0.10
C CYS A 88 -3.59 -0.95 -1.23
N ARG A 89 -4.00 0.31 -1.35
CA ARG A 89 -4.68 0.85 -2.52
C ARG A 89 -3.65 1.28 -3.57
N TYR A 90 -4.02 1.31 -4.86
CA TYR A 90 -3.09 1.69 -5.93
C TYR A 90 -2.39 3.06 -5.70
N PRO A 91 -3.05 4.12 -5.16
CA PRO A 91 -2.35 5.37 -4.89
C PRO A 91 -1.28 5.24 -3.80
N GLN A 92 -1.54 4.43 -2.76
CA GLN A 92 -0.58 4.17 -1.69
C GLN A 92 0.63 3.40 -2.21
N PHE A 93 0.40 2.42 -3.09
CA PHE A 93 1.45 1.65 -3.73
C PHE A 93 2.40 2.54 -4.54
N PHE A 94 1.86 3.37 -5.43
CA PHE A 94 2.68 4.25 -6.26
C PHE A 94 3.34 5.36 -5.43
N ALA A 95 2.59 5.98 -4.52
CA ALA A 95 3.13 7.05 -3.66
C ALA A 95 4.32 6.56 -2.82
N SER A 96 4.21 5.41 -2.16
CA SER A 96 5.31 4.89 -1.35
C SER A 96 6.55 4.56 -2.19
N LYS A 97 6.39 4.09 -3.44
CA LYS A 97 7.51 3.85 -4.36
C LYS A 97 8.20 5.15 -4.78
N LEU A 98 7.43 6.17 -5.13
CA LEU A 98 7.97 7.47 -5.51
C LEU A 98 8.68 8.15 -4.33
N LEU A 99 8.07 8.12 -3.14
CA LEU A 99 8.67 8.65 -1.92
C LEU A 99 9.95 7.92 -1.57
N LYS A 100 9.96 6.60 -1.61
CA LYS A 100 11.16 5.80 -1.40
C LYS A 100 12.28 6.20 -2.37
N GLN A 101 11.98 6.31 -3.67
CA GLN A 101 12.97 6.71 -4.66
C GLN A 101 13.51 8.13 -4.41
N SER A 102 12.63 9.05 -4.01
CA SER A 102 13.03 10.43 -3.66
C SER A 102 13.97 10.46 -2.46
N ILE A 103 13.68 9.68 -1.41
CA ILE A 103 14.53 9.56 -0.23
C ILE A 103 15.89 8.96 -0.59
N ILE A 104 15.91 7.86 -1.35
CA ILE A 104 17.16 7.23 -1.80
C ILE A 104 18.01 8.25 -2.58
N ASN A 105 17.41 8.94 -3.54
CA ASN A 105 18.12 9.95 -4.33
C ASN A 105 18.69 11.08 -3.44
N SER A 106 17.88 11.57 -2.48
CA SER A 106 18.32 12.64 -1.56
C SER A 106 19.51 12.20 -0.70
N VAL A 107 19.46 11.00 -0.16
CA VAL A 107 20.55 10.46 0.68
C VAL A 107 21.80 10.20 -0.14
N VAL A 108 21.69 9.55 -1.29
CA VAL A 108 22.83 9.23 -2.17
C VAL A 108 23.51 10.50 -2.69
N THR A 109 22.73 11.50 -3.10
CA THR A 109 23.28 12.78 -3.60
C THR A 109 23.64 13.76 -2.49
N LYS A 110 23.37 13.45 -1.23
CA LYS A 110 23.55 14.32 -0.06
C LYS A 110 22.87 15.68 -0.23
N SER A 111 21.74 15.70 -0.94
CA SER A 111 21.05 16.97 -1.26
C SER A 111 20.32 17.58 -0.06
N GLY A 112 20.01 16.80 0.98
CA GLY A 112 19.22 17.21 2.14
C GLY A 112 17.77 17.58 1.81
N LYS A 113 17.32 17.36 0.57
CA LYS A 113 15.96 17.69 0.12
C LYS A 113 14.98 16.66 0.64
N GLY A 114 13.95 17.11 1.31
CA GLY A 114 12.79 16.31 1.68
C GLY A 114 11.78 16.18 0.54
N GLY A 115 10.57 15.80 0.89
CA GLY A 115 9.45 15.74 -0.04
C GLY A 115 8.12 15.88 0.70
N THR A 116 7.08 16.21 -0.03
CA THR A 116 5.72 16.31 0.49
C THR A 116 4.83 15.35 -0.27
N TYR A 117 4.07 14.54 0.47
CA TYR A 117 2.99 13.75 -0.08
C TYR A 117 1.66 14.40 0.22
N PHE A 118 0.95 14.79 -0.83
CA PHE A 118 -0.40 15.31 -0.73
C PHE A 118 -1.42 14.23 -1.09
N GLY A 119 -2.40 14.04 -0.24
CA GLY A 119 -3.51 13.12 -0.48
C GLY A 119 -4.79 13.62 0.18
N ALA A 120 -5.94 13.34 -0.44
CA ALA A 120 -7.25 13.70 0.10
C ALA A 120 -7.45 13.14 1.51
N THR A 121 -8.32 13.77 2.30
CA THR A 121 -8.72 13.26 3.61
C THR A 121 -9.35 11.88 3.46
N GLY A 122 -9.00 10.95 4.33
CA GLY A 122 -9.50 9.58 4.27
C GLY A 122 -8.85 8.66 3.22
N CYS A 123 -7.86 9.14 2.44
CA CYS A 123 -7.19 8.30 1.44
C CYS A 123 -6.19 7.30 2.04
N GLY A 124 -6.02 7.26 3.37
CA GLY A 124 -5.13 6.34 4.07
C GLY A 124 -3.65 6.78 4.04
N LYS A 125 -3.38 8.07 4.23
CA LYS A 125 -2.01 8.61 4.33
C LYS A 125 -1.16 7.91 5.38
N THR A 126 -1.75 7.55 6.52
CA THR A 126 -1.07 6.83 7.59
C THR A 126 -0.54 5.47 7.12
N TYR A 127 -1.35 4.74 6.35
CA TYR A 127 -0.89 3.48 5.74
C TYR A 127 0.23 3.71 4.70
N THR A 128 0.17 4.81 3.94
CA THR A 128 1.27 5.15 3.02
C THR A 128 2.58 5.37 3.77
N MET A 129 2.53 6.06 4.93
CA MET A 129 3.70 6.24 5.79
C MET A 129 4.23 4.91 6.33
N ALA A 130 3.34 4.01 6.78
CA ALA A 130 3.73 2.69 7.27
C ALA A 130 4.37 1.82 6.17
N PHE A 131 3.77 1.79 4.97
CA PHE A 131 4.35 1.10 3.83
C PHE A 131 5.73 1.65 3.46
N LEU A 132 5.89 2.99 3.47
CA LEU A 132 7.17 3.64 3.21
C LEU A 132 8.20 3.28 4.27
N ALA A 133 7.84 3.36 5.56
CA ALA A 133 8.71 3.01 6.66
C ALA A 133 9.22 1.56 6.56
N ARG A 134 8.30 0.62 6.31
CA ARG A 134 8.65 -0.79 6.07
C ARG A 134 9.60 -0.96 4.88
N GLN A 135 9.34 -0.25 3.77
CA GLN A 135 10.20 -0.28 2.59
C GLN A 135 11.62 0.23 2.87
N LEU A 136 11.75 1.31 3.63
CA LEU A 136 13.05 1.86 3.99
C LEU A 136 13.81 0.94 4.95
N ALA A 137 13.13 0.41 5.97
CA ALA A 137 13.74 -0.44 6.97
C ALA A 137 14.18 -1.81 6.42
N LEU A 138 13.36 -2.41 5.53
CA LEU A 138 13.55 -3.80 5.11
C LEU A 138 14.04 -3.98 3.66
N ARG A 139 13.98 -2.94 2.84
CA ARG A 139 14.26 -3.05 1.40
C ARG A 139 15.30 -2.05 0.89
N CYS A 140 16.02 -1.41 1.79
CA CYS A 140 17.10 -0.47 1.47
C CYS A 140 18.41 -0.81 2.18
N THR A 141 18.51 -1.97 2.79
CA THR A 141 19.71 -2.46 3.50
C THR A 141 20.93 -2.57 2.59
N ASP A 142 20.69 -2.86 1.30
CA ASP A 142 21.76 -2.97 0.30
C ASP A 142 22.29 -1.61 -0.18
N ILE A 143 21.69 -0.50 0.28
CA ILE A 143 22.12 0.86 -0.02
C ILE A 143 22.98 1.35 1.15
N PRO A 144 24.32 1.43 1.00
CA PRO A 144 25.23 1.72 2.13
C PRO A 144 24.92 3.04 2.84
N GLN A 145 24.39 4.02 2.09
CA GLN A 145 24.04 5.35 2.62
C GLN A 145 22.76 5.34 3.48
N ILE A 146 21.91 4.31 3.34
CA ILE A 146 20.68 4.15 4.12
C ILE A 146 20.90 3.14 5.24
N GLY A 147 21.45 1.96 4.92
CA GLY A 147 21.70 0.88 5.88
C GLY A 147 20.46 0.52 6.70
N SER A 148 20.56 0.70 8.01
CA SER A 148 19.44 0.52 8.95
C SER A 148 18.95 1.89 9.44
N PRO A 149 17.99 2.52 8.77
CA PRO A 149 17.55 3.87 9.11
C PRO A 149 16.74 3.89 10.40
N THR A 150 16.94 4.91 11.21
CA THR A 150 16.01 5.25 12.30
C THR A 150 14.88 6.09 11.71
N ILE A 151 13.64 5.64 11.90
CA ILE A 151 12.45 6.31 11.37
C ILE A 151 11.70 6.95 12.53
N ILE A 152 11.50 8.27 12.46
CA ILE A 152 10.79 9.03 13.47
C ILE A 152 9.50 9.56 12.84
N LEU A 153 8.35 9.17 13.43
CA LEU A 153 7.03 9.69 13.06
C LEU A 153 6.65 10.78 14.06
N ILE A 154 6.43 11.98 13.54
CA ILE A 154 5.96 13.11 14.35
C ILE A 154 4.51 13.40 13.96
N VAL A 155 3.61 13.36 14.92
CA VAL A 155 2.17 13.62 14.75
C VAL A 155 1.71 14.67 15.75
N ASP A 156 0.80 15.53 15.33
CA ASP A 156 0.31 16.66 16.12
C ASP A 156 -1.04 16.42 16.81
N ARG A 157 -1.68 15.26 16.55
CA ARG A 157 -3.01 14.94 17.07
C ARG A 157 -3.02 13.59 17.77
N ASP A 158 -3.68 13.52 18.92
CA ASP A 158 -3.84 12.29 19.71
C ASP A 158 -4.48 11.14 18.95
N GLU A 159 -5.42 11.43 18.04
CA GLU A 159 -6.05 10.41 17.19
C GLU A 159 -5.07 9.77 16.20
N LEU A 160 -4.16 10.57 15.63
CA LEU A 160 -3.11 10.06 14.72
C LEU A 160 -2.06 9.28 15.51
N GLN A 161 -1.76 9.67 16.74
CA GLN A 161 -0.87 8.95 17.62
C GLN A 161 -1.41 7.54 17.93
N LYS A 162 -2.70 7.43 18.25
CA LYS A 162 -3.36 6.13 18.49
C LYS A 162 -3.39 5.22 17.25
N GLN A 163 -3.50 5.80 16.06
CA GLN A 163 -3.43 5.07 14.81
C GLN A 163 -2.00 4.65 14.47
N GLY A 164 -1.02 5.54 14.65
CA GLY A 164 0.38 5.28 14.36
C GLY A 164 1.04 4.26 15.29
N ALA A 165 0.64 4.21 16.55
CA ALA A 165 1.16 3.25 17.52
C ALA A 165 0.66 1.81 17.30
N LYS A 166 -0.35 1.62 16.44
CA LYS A 166 -0.93 0.32 16.08
C LYS A 166 -0.50 -0.19 14.72
N LEU A 167 0.32 0.54 13.99
CA LEU A 167 0.93 0.20 12.71
C LEU A 167 2.37 -0.31 12.91
#